data_0a50ffc96773399debda9b0e5cd0855f
#
_entry.id   0a50ffc96773399debda9b0e5cd0855f
#
_cell.length_a   1.000
_cell.length_b   1.000
_cell.length_c   1.000
_cell.angle_alpha   90.00
_cell.angle_beta   90.00
_cell.angle_gamma   90.00
#
_symmetry.space_group_name_H-M   'P 1'
#
loop_
_entity.id
_entity.type
_entity.pdbx_description
1 polymer ?
#
loop_
_entity_poly.entity_id
_entity_poly.type
_entity_poly.pdbx_seq_one_letter_code
_entity_poly.pdbx_strand_id
1 'polypeptide(L)'
;MLKLLKKTIETEEAHYFSRSRQQIWHKGKTSGFTQKVTEIRIDDDQDSVWLTVDIGDGSSCHVGYRSCFYRSIPLGPIENGREVEMKFEEKEKSFDPEVVYKGQPNPTKI
;
A
#
# COMPACT_ATOMS: atom_id res chain seq x y z
N MET A 1 -8.82 -14.23 -6.95
CA MET A 1 -7.82 -13.44 -7.70
C MET A 1 -8.34 -12.92 -9.05
N LEU A 2 -9.04 -13.74 -9.84
CA LEU A 2 -9.54 -13.30 -11.15
C LEU A 2 -10.51 -12.11 -11.08
N LYS A 3 -11.43 -12.10 -10.13
CA LYS A 3 -12.35 -10.96 -9.96
C LYS A 3 -11.63 -9.66 -9.60
N LEU A 4 -10.62 -9.77 -8.77
CA LEU A 4 -9.78 -8.65 -8.35
C LEU A 4 -9.01 -8.07 -9.52
N LEU A 5 -8.35 -8.95 -10.30
CA LEU A 5 -7.57 -8.55 -11.46
C LEU A 5 -8.47 -7.93 -12.53
N LYS A 6 -9.65 -8.53 -12.76
CA LYS A 6 -10.63 -8.01 -13.71
C LYS A 6 -11.04 -6.58 -13.37
N LYS A 7 -11.36 -6.29 -12.10
CA LYS A 7 -11.72 -4.95 -11.66
C LYS A 7 -10.59 -3.95 -11.87
N THR A 8 -9.36 -4.36 -11.58
CA THR A 8 -8.18 -3.51 -11.80
C THR A 8 -7.97 -3.24 -13.29
N ILE A 9 -8.11 -4.24 -14.14
CA ILE A 9 -7.96 -4.07 -15.59
C ILE A 9 -9.04 -3.12 -16.15
N GLU A 10 -10.29 -3.33 -15.77
CA GLU A 10 -11.40 -2.55 -16.31
C GLU A 10 -11.39 -1.09 -15.87
N THR A 11 -11.03 -0.83 -14.62
CA THR A 11 -11.02 0.53 -14.06
C THR A 11 -9.70 1.25 -14.24
N GLU A 12 -8.62 0.51 -14.52
CA GLU A 12 -7.25 1.03 -14.54
C GLU A 12 -6.83 1.62 -13.18
N GLU A 13 -7.53 1.22 -12.11
CA GLU A 13 -7.23 1.60 -10.73
C GLU A 13 -7.02 0.35 -9.88
N ALA A 14 -6.04 0.41 -8.98
CA ALA A 14 -5.66 -0.75 -8.19
C ALA A 14 -6.75 -1.19 -7.21
N HIS A 15 -7.03 -2.48 -7.22
CA HIS A 15 -7.91 -3.16 -6.27
C HIS A 15 -7.11 -4.24 -5.56
N TYR A 16 -7.39 -4.42 -4.28
CA TYR A 16 -6.72 -5.41 -3.44
C TYR A 16 -7.76 -6.26 -2.73
N PHE A 17 -7.36 -7.44 -2.27
CA PHE A 17 -8.22 -8.27 -1.43
C PHE A 17 -7.85 -8.05 0.04
N SER A 18 -8.82 -7.63 0.81
CA SER A 18 -8.65 -7.46 2.26
C SER A 18 -8.95 -8.80 2.95
N ARG A 19 -7.93 -9.45 3.50
CA ARG A 19 -8.10 -10.71 4.21
C ARG A 19 -8.90 -10.55 5.51
N SER A 20 -8.69 -9.45 6.21
CA SER A 20 -9.43 -9.19 7.47
C SER A 20 -10.91 -8.95 7.24
N ARG A 21 -11.29 -8.31 6.14
CA ARG A 21 -12.68 -8.02 5.80
C ARG A 21 -13.28 -8.99 4.80
N GLN A 22 -12.48 -9.91 4.25
CA GLN A 22 -12.88 -10.90 3.26
C GLN A 22 -13.60 -10.30 2.07
N GLN A 23 -13.07 -9.20 1.55
CA GLN A 23 -13.68 -8.51 0.40
C GLN A 23 -12.64 -7.80 -0.45
N ILE A 24 -13.02 -7.53 -1.71
CA ILE A 24 -12.24 -6.73 -2.63
C ILE A 24 -12.33 -5.27 -2.20
N TRP A 25 -11.19 -4.61 -2.17
CA TRP A 25 -11.07 -3.24 -1.75
C TRP A 25 -10.51 -2.38 -2.89
N HIS A 26 -11.25 -1.35 -3.28
CA HIS A 26 -10.80 -0.35 -4.23
C HIS A 26 -9.90 0.66 -3.50
N LYS A 27 -8.61 0.64 -3.81
CA LYS A 27 -7.64 1.54 -3.17
C LYS A 27 -8.02 3.00 -3.46
N GLY A 28 -8.18 3.79 -2.42
CA GLY A 28 -8.52 5.20 -2.52
C GLY A 28 -10.01 5.51 -2.49
N LYS A 29 -10.89 4.51 -2.39
CA LYS A 29 -12.33 4.73 -2.34
C LYS A 29 -12.74 5.66 -1.19
N THR A 30 -12.14 5.50 -0.02
CA THR A 30 -12.40 6.35 1.15
C THR A 30 -11.48 7.56 1.21
N SER A 31 -10.18 7.35 1.02
CA SER A 31 -9.17 8.40 1.17
C SER A 31 -9.08 9.37 -0.01
N GLY A 32 -9.54 8.96 -1.18
CA GLY A 32 -9.34 9.71 -2.42
C GLY A 32 -7.97 9.47 -3.07
N PHE A 33 -7.08 8.72 -2.40
CA PHE A 33 -5.74 8.42 -2.92
C PHE A 33 -5.76 7.14 -3.74
N THR A 34 -6.32 7.21 -4.95
CA THR A 34 -6.36 6.08 -5.87
C THR A 34 -4.98 5.79 -6.44
N GLN A 35 -4.79 4.57 -6.92
CA GLN A 35 -3.57 4.17 -7.59
C GLN A 35 -3.91 3.86 -9.05
N LYS A 36 -3.54 4.77 -9.96
CA LYS A 36 -3.76 4.57 -11.38
C LYS A 36 -2.74 3.56 -11.90
N VAL A 37 -3.22 2.47 -12.46
CA VAL A 37 -2.37 1.40 -12.97
C VAL A 37 -1.88 1.76 -14.36
N THR A 38 -0.56 1.75 -14.56
CA THR A 38 0.06 2.01 -15.85
C THR A 38 0.61 0.75 -16.51
N GLU A 39 0.88 -0.28 -15.71
CA GLU A 39 1.37 -1.56 -16.21
C GLU A 39 1.04 -2.67 -15.24
N ILE A 40 0.74 -3.85 -15.77
CA ILE A 40 0.56 -5.07 -15.00
C ILE A 40 1.52 -6.13 -15.55
N ARG A 41 2.33 -6.72 -14.68
CA ARG A 41 3.19 -7.85 -15.02
C ARG A 41 2.81 -9.07 -14.19
N ILE A 42 2.92 -10.24 -14.80
CA ILE A 42 2.63 -11.52 -14.14
C ILE A 42 3.95 -12.28 -14.06
N ASP A 43 4.19 -12.93 -12.92
CA ASP A 43 5.41 -13.69 -12.75
C ASP A 43 5.33 -15.05 -13.48
N ASP A 44 6.46 -15.75 -13.59
CA ASP A 44 6.60 -16.92 -14.47
C ASP A 44 5.70 -18.10 -14.11
N ASP A 45 5.40 -18.31 -12.84
CA ASP A 45 4.49 -19.37 -12.40
C ASP A 45 3.05 -18.85 -12.16
N GLN A 46 2.80 -17.60 -12.49
CA GLN A 46 1.48 -16.97 -12.51
C GLN A 46 0.79 -16.93 -11.14
N ASP A 47 1.55 -16.83 -10.07
CA ASP A 47 1.04 -16.72 -8.71
C ASP A 47 1.18 -15.31 -8.10
N SER A 48 1.84 -14.40 -8.79
CA SER A 48 2.07 -13.02 -8.33
C SER A 48 1.86 -12.02 -9.45
N VAL A 49 1.36 -10.86 -9.09
CA VAL A 49 1.13 -9.77 -10.02
C VAL A 49 1.88 -8.52 -9.53
N TRP A 50 2.59 -7.90 -10.43
CA TRP A 50 3.29 -6.65 -10.17
C TRP A 50 2.53 -5.51 -10.83
N LEU A 51 2.04 -4.55 -10.04
CA LEU A 51 1.38 -3.36 -10.56
C LEU A 51 2.33 -2.18 -10.50
N THR A 52 2.48 -1.50 -11.63
CA THR A 52 3.11 -0.18 -11.65
C THR A 52 2.00 0.86 -11.63
N VAL A 53 2.07 1.79 -10.67
CA VAL A 53 1.01 2.75 -10.44
C VAL A 53 1.53 4.17 -10.41
N ASP A 54 0.70 5.10 -10.87
CA ASP A 54 0.92 6.54 -10.75
C ASP A 54 0.00 7.06 -9.64
N ILE A 55 0.57 7.60 -8.58
CA ILE A 55 -0.18 8.16 -7.46
C ILE A 55 -0.15 9.70 -7.45
N GLY A 56 0.57 10.33 -8.40
CA GLY A 56 0.69 11.79 -8.44
C GLY A 56 1.24 12.33 -7.12
N ASP A 57 0.55 13.32 -6.55
CA ASP A 57 0.90 13.88 -5.24
C ASP A 57 0.22 13.15 -4.07
N GLY A 58 -0.44 12.01 -4.35
CA GLY A 58 -1.15 11.24 -3.35
C GLY A 58 -0.26 10.39 -2.46
N SER A 59 -0.90 9.48 -1.73
CA SER A 59 -0.24 8.58 -0.79
C SER A 59 -0.82 7.18 -0.91
N SER A 60 0.03 6.16 -0.80
CA SER A 60 -0.38 4.76 -0.81
C SER A 60 -0.57 4.19 0.60
N CYS A 61 -0.01 4.81 1.61
CA CYS A 61 0.00 4.28 2.97
C CYS A 61 -1.16 4.84 3.80
N HIS A 62 -1.94 3.93 4.45
CA HIS A 62 -3.05 4.33 5.34
C HIS A 62 -2.57 5.03 6.61
N VAL A 63 -1.33 4.84 6.98
CA VAL A 63 -0.73 5.46 8.17
C VAL A 63 -0.40 6.93 7.93
N GLY A 64 -0.35 7.35 6.66
CA GLY A 64 -0.14 8.75 6.26
C GLY A 64 1.13 8.99 5.48
N TYR A 65 2.02 8.02 5.38
CA TYR A 65 3.22 8.15 4.56
C TYR A 65 2.89 7.94 3.08
N ARG A 66 3.73 8.51 2.21
CA ARG A 66 3.54 8.38 0.77
C ARG A 66 3.63 6.92 0.31
N SER A 67 4.56 6.16 0.86
CA SER A 67 4.74 4.74 0.58
C SER A 67 4.54 3.90 1.84
N CYS A 68 3.98 2.71 1.68
CA CYS A 68 3.94 1.74 2.76
C CYS A 68 5.34 1.25 3.15
N PHE A 69 6.31 1.43 2.27
CA PHE A 69 7.71 1.05 2.50
C PHE A 69 8.53 2.22 3.03
N TYR A 70 8.01 2.91 4.03
CA TYR A 70 8.63 4.11 4.60
C TYR A 70 9.74 3.80 5.62
N ARG A 71 9.97 2.53 5.90
CA ARG A 71 11.04 2.10 6.83
C ARG A 71 11.98 1.13 6.14
N SER A 72 13.25 1.23 6.45
CA SER A 72 14.26 0.31 5.95
C SER A 72 14.95 -0.44 7.08
N ILE A 73 15.53 -1.57 6.75
CA ILE A 73 16.29 -2.40 7.68
C ILE A 73 17.76 -2.30 7.29
N PRO A 74 18.64 -1.92 8.23
CA PRO A 74 20.07 -1.81 7.92
C PRO A 74 20.65 -3.16 7.58
N LEU A 75 21.59 -3.18 6.64
CA LEU A 75 22.31 -4.38 6.23
C LEU A 75 23.62 -4.49 7.02
N GLY A 76 24.10 -5.71 7.17
CA GLY A 76 25.37 -6.01 7.80
C GLY A 76 25.24 -7.04 8.92
N PRO A 77 26.36 -7.38 9.58
CA PRO A 77 26.34 -8.35 10.66
C PRO A 77 25.46 -7.91 11.82
N ILE A 78 24.71 -8.86 12.39
CA ILE A 78 23.91 -8.62 13.60
C ILE A 78 24.74 -9.10 14.78
N GLU A 79 25.07 -8.20 15.70
CA GLU A 79 25.79 -8.53 16.91
C GLU A 79 24.88 -9.22 17.94
N ASN A 80 25.42 -10.17 18.69
CA ASN A 80 24.68 -10.87 19.73
C ASN A 80 24.09 -9.90 20.76
N GLY A 81 22.79 -10.07 21.03
CA GLY A 81 22.07 -9.24 21.99
C GLY A 81 21.66 -7.86 21.47
N ARG A 82 21.97 -7.55 20.23
CA ARG A 82 21.59 -6.27 19.61
C ARG A 82 20.28 -6.43 18.83
N GLU A 83 19.34 -5.53 19.09
CA GLU A 83 18.12 -5.45 18.31
C GLU A 83 18.37 -4.75 16.98
N VAL A 84 17.61 -5.18 15.94
CA VAL A 84 17.64 -4.51 14.63
C VAL A 84 16.71 -3.32 14.69
N GLU A 85 17.24 -2.13 14.49
CA GLU A 85 16.44 -0.90 14.45
C GLU A 85 16.09 -0.54 13.01
N MET A 86 14.80 -0.30 12.76
CA MET A 86 14.34 0.17 11.47
C MET A 86 14.54 1.67 11.34
N LYS A 87 15.01 2.09 10.16
CA LYS A 87 15.23 3.49 9.85
C LYS A 87 14.04 4.03 9.07
N PHE A 88 13.52 5.21 9.46
CA PHE A 88 12.50 5.91 8.69
C PHE A 88 13.11 6.60 7.49
N GLU A 89 12.66 6.23 6.29
CA GLU A 89 13.08 6.84 5.02
C GLU A 89 12.23 8.08 4.70
N GLU A 90 10.98 8.11 5.20
CA GLU A 90 10.12 9.28 5.16
C GLU A 90 9.97 9.81 6.58
N LYS A 91 10.41 11.03 6.84
CA LYS A 91 10.40 11.62 8.18
C LYS A 91 9.06 12.20 8.56
N GLU A 92 8.27 12.61 7.56
CA GLU A 92 6.97 13.25 7.77
C GLU A 92 5.88 12.53 7.00
N LYS A 93 4.69 12.51 7.55
CA LYS A 93 3.51 11.99 6.87
C LYS A 93 3.04 12.96 5.80
N SER A 94 2.57 12.42 4.66
CA SER A 94 2.01 13.21 3.56
C SER A 94 0.62 13.74 3.89
N PHE A 95 -0.10 13.06 4.79
CA PHE A 95 -1.43 13.47 5.25
C PHE A 95 -1.67 12.98 6.68
N ASP A 96 -2.68 13.57 7.33
CA ASP A 96 -3.11 13.14 8.66
C ASP A 96 -4.23 12.10 8.51
N PRO A 97 -4.01 10.82 8.92
CA PRO A 97 -5.03 9.77 8.80
C PRO A 97 -6.31 10.09 9.58
N GLU A 98 -6.19 10.77 10.71
CA GLU A 98 -7.36 11.14 11.52
C GLU A 98 -8.29 12.11 10.79
N VAL A 99 -7.73 12.98 9.96
CA VAL A 99 -8.52 13.91 9.13
C VAL A 99 -9.14 13.19 7.94
N VAL A 100 -8.34 12.43 7.19
CA VAL A 100 -8.77 11.75 5.96
C VAL A 100 -9.83 10.69 6.25
N TYR A 101 -9.65 9.94 7.34
CA TYR A 101 -10.57 8.85 7.73
C TYR A 101 -11.56 9.27 8.83
N LYS A 102 -11.76 10.57 9.02
CA LYS A 102 -12.69 11.08 10.03
C LYS A 102 -14.09 10.53 9.82
N GLY A 103 -14.63 9.86 10.85
CA GLY A 103 -15.96 9.24 10.77
C GLY A 103 -16.00 7.95 9.94
N GLN A 104 -14.86 7.48 9.44
CA GLN A 104 -14.74 6.27 8.66
C GLN A 104 -13.75 5.31 9.32
N PRO A 105 -13.92 3.98 9.16
CA PRO A 105 -12.94 3.05 9.69
C PRO A 105 -11.62 3.16 8.90
N ASN A 106 -10.53 3.35 9.64
CA ASN A 106 -9.19 3.30 9.06
C ASN A 106 -8.83 1.83 8.82
N PRO A 107 -8.50 1.42 7.58
CA PRO A 107 -8.19 0.03 7.26
C PRO A 107 -6.98 -0.52 8.01
N THR A 108 -6.04 0.33 8.36
CA THR A 108 -4.83 -0.06 9.09
C THR A 108 -4.54 0.98 10.17
N LYS A 109 -5.13 0.75 11.34
CA LYS A 109 -4.88 1.62 12.48
C LYS A 109 -3.69 1.10 13.27
N ILE A 110 -2.64 1.87 13.27
CA ILE A 110 -1.42 1.58 14.03
C ILE A 110 -1.20 2.69 15.05
#